data_fed71728e0504d82c2fce2e7e6e05c53
#
_entry.id   fed71728e0504d82c2fce2e7e6e05c53
#
_cell.length_a   1.000
_cell.length_b   1.000
_cell.length_c   1.000
_cell.angle_alpha   90.00
_cell.angle_beta   90.00
_cell.angle_gamma   90.00
#
_symmetry.space_group_name_H-M   'P 1'
#
loop_
_entity.id
_entity.type
_entity.pdbx_description
1 polymer ?
#
loop_
_entity_poly.entity_id
_entity_poly.type
_entity_poly.pdbx_seq_one_letter_code
_entity_poly.pdbx_strand_id
1 'polypeptide(L)'
;MDAGEIRKLSDGANQSGVRAHNERLILSVIQRHGEMPGSDIAKLTGLSAQTVSNILRKLEAEQFVLRRAPKRGRVGKPSVPMTLNPDGALSFGLKIGRRSADLVVMNLAGEVLGASQTTFRYPMPGEVFGYLADGMADLVQHHAAEDRLTQLLIDRVWIEALHLHRQPDDGVISK
;
A
#
# COMPACT_ATOMS: atom_id res chain seq x y z
N MET A 1 6.24 33.91 -20.49
CA MET A 1 5.85 33.04 -19.33
C MET A 1 6.45 33.68 -18.11
N ASP A 2 5.61 34.12 -17.21
CA ASP A 2 5.99 34.92 -16.04
C ASP A 2 6.55 33.98 -14.94
N ALA A 3 7.68 34.35 -14.33
CA ALA A 3 8.32 33.60 -13.24
C ALA A 3 7.39 33.34 -12.03
N GLY A 4 6.35 34.16 -11.87
CA GLY A 4 5.32 34.01 -10.84
C GLY A 4 4.36 32.84 -11.08
N GLU A 5 4.14 32.45 -12.34
CA GLU A 5 3.27 31.37 -12.72
C GLU A 5 3.91 29.97 -12.50
N ILE A 6 5.23 29.90 -12.75
CA ILE A 6 6.03 28.68 -12.48
C ILE A 6 6.13 28.39 -10.98
N ARG A 7 6.22 29.44 -10.14
CA ARG A 7 6.30 29.29 -8.67
C ARG A 7 4.99 28.75 -8.08
N LYS A 8 3.82 29.16 -8.60
CA LYS A 8 2.51 28.64 -8.17
C LYS A 8 2.32 27.17 -8.55
N LEU A 9 2.83 26.74 -9.69
CA LEU A 9 2.79 25.32 -10.11
C LEU A 9 3.68 24.43 -9.25
N SER A 10 4.85 24.91 -8.82
CA SER A 10 5.76 24.16 -7.95
C SER A 10 5.26 24.06 -6.50
N ASP A 11 4.63 25.11 -5.96
CA ASP A 11 4.06 25.09 -4.61
C ASP A 11 2.86 24.14 -4.51
N GLY A 12 2.01 24.06 -5.53
CA GLY A 12 0.89 23.11 -5.60
C GLY A 12 1.35 21.66 -5.68
N ALA A 13 2.37 21.36 -6.47
CA ALA A 13 2.95 20.02 -6.60
C ALA A 13 3.64 19.59 -5.29
N ASN A 14 4.28 20.50 -4.57
CA ASN A 14 4.95 20.21 -3.30
C ASN A 14 3.95 19.92 -2.17
N GLN A 15 2.84 20.65 -2.10
CA GLN A 15 1.78 20.39 -1.11
C GLN A 15 1.06 19.06 -1.32
N SER A 16 0.82 18.66 -2.57
CA SER A 16 0.21 17.36 -2.87
C SER A 16 1.15 16.20 -2.51
N GLY A 17 2.44 16.35 -2.76
CA GLY A 17 3.47 15.38 -2.36
C GLY A 17 3.57 15.20 -0.85
N VAL A 18 3.58 16.29 -0.09
CA VAL A 18 3.59 16.26 1.38
C VAL A 18 2.31 15.59 1.93
N ARG A 19 1.15 15.89 1.35
CA ARG A 19 -0.10 15.25 1.76
C ARG A 19 -0.07 13.75 1.51
N ALA A 20 0.32 13.30 0.32
CA ALA A 20 0.43 11.89 -0.01
C ALA A 20 1.45 11.16 0.88
N HIS A 21 2.56 11.82 1.22
CA HIS A 21 3.54 11.29 2.18
C HIS A 21 2.91 11.08 3.57
N ASN A 22 2.19 12.06 4.09
CA ASN A 22 1.56 11.99 5.41
C ASN A 22 0.45 10.92 5.46
N GLU A 23 -0.32 10.75 4.37
CA GLU A 23 -1.32 9.68 4.24
C GLU A 23 -0.67 8.30 4.32
N ARG A 24 0.42 8.06 3.56
CA ARG A 24 1.18 6.80 3.63
C ARG A 24 1.80 6.56 4.99
N LEU A 25 2.32 7.60 5.64
CA LEU A 25 2.90 7.52 6.97
C LEU A 25 1.84 7.05 8.00
N ILE A 26 0.64 7.62 7.97
CA ILE A 26 -0.45 7.22 8.86
C ILE A 26 -0.88 5.78 8.59
N LEU A 27 -1.07 5.39 7.33
CA LEU A 27 -1.41 4.01 6.97
C LEU A 27 -0.34 3.01 7.43
N SER A 28 0.94 3.35 7.27
CA SER A 28 2.06 2.51 7.72
C SER A 28 2.12 2.35 9.23
N VAL A 29 1.78 3.40 9.99
CA VAL A 29 1.72 3.34 11.45
C VAL A 29 0.58 2.42 11.89
N ILE A 30 -0.61 2.56 11.29
CA ILE A 30 -1.75 1.68 11.61
C ILE A 30 -1.43 0.23 11.22
N GLN A 31 -0.78 0.00 10.07
CA GLN A 31 -0.38 -1.34 9.64
C GLN A 31 0.56 -2.02 10.64
N ARG A 32 1.55 -1.29 11.15
CA ARG A 32 2.57 -1.85 12.06
C ARG A 32 2.07 -2.07 13.48
N HIS A 33 1.20 -1.19 13.96
CA HIS A 33 0.77 -1.17 15.36
C HIS A 33 -0.66 -1.67 15.56
N GLY A 34 -1.39 -1.93 14.47
CA GLY A 34 -2.78 -2.36 14.52
C GLY A 34 -3.73 -1.21 14.85
N GLU A 35 -4.81 -1.56 15.51
CA GLU A 35 -5.88 -0.64 15.90
C GLU A 35 -5.43 0.41 16.92
N MET A 36 -5.52 1.71 16.57
CA MET A 36 -5.07 2.79 17.43
C MET A 36 -5.85 4.10 17.27
N PRO A 37 -5.96 4.92 18.34
CA PRO A 37 -6.62 6.22 18.28
C PRO A 37 -5.76 7.27 17.56
N GLY A 38 -6.42 8.28 16.96
CA GLY A 38 -5.74 9.37 16.26
C GLY A 38 -4.74 10.15 17.11
N SER A 39 -4.94 10.23 18.43
CA SER A 39 -3.97 10.84 19.36
C SER A 39 -2.63 10.11 19.41
N ASP A 40 -2.66 8.80 19.34
CA ASP A 40 -1.43 7.99 19.39
C ASP A 40 -0.75 7.96 18.02
N ILE A 41 -1.53 7.97 16.94
CA ILE A 41 -1.02 8.21 15.58
C ILE A 41 -0.27 9.55 15.52
N ALA A 42 -0.85 10.63 16.08
CA ALA A 42 -0.20 11.94 16.11
C ALA A 42 1.13 11.92 16.85
N LYS A 43 1.21 11.24 18.00
CA LYS A 43 2.46 11.08 18.76
C LYS A 43 3.52 10.32 17.98
N LEU A 44 3.15 9.21 17.31
CA LEU A 44 4.10 8.38 16.57
C LEU A 44 4.59 9.03 15.28
N THR A 45 3.72 9.80 14.62
CA THR A 45 4.06 10.46 13.33
C THR A 45 4.69 11.83 13.50
N GLY A 46 4.57 12.46 14.67
CA GLY A 46 4.95 13.85 14.89
C GLY A 46 4.03 14.88 14.21
N LEU A 47 2.94 14.44 13.59
CA LEU A 47 1.96 15.31 12.96
C LEU A 47 1.05 15.96 14.00
N SER A 48 0.53 17.17 13.69
CA SER A 48 -0.46 17.79 14.57
C SER A 48 -1.75 16.96 14.65
N ALA A 49 -2.43 16.99 15.80
CA ALA A 49 -3.70 16.29 15.99
C ALA A 49 -4.75 16.69 14.94
N GLN A 50 -4.75 17.97 14.52
CA GLN A 50 -5.63 18.48 13.48
C GLN A 50 -5.30 17.86 12.11
N THR A 51 -4.00 17.76 11.75
CA THR A 51 -3.56 17.14 10.51
C THR A 51 -3.96 15.66 10.46
N VAL A 52 -3.70 14.92 11.54
CA VAL A 52 -4.09 13.50 11.65
C VAL A 52 -5.61 13.35 11.53
N SER A 53 -6.39 14.17 12.23
CA SER A 53 -7.86 14.13 12.16
C SER A 53 -8.39 14.36 10.74
N ASN A 54 -7.82 15.33 10.02
CA ASN A 54 -8.21 15.63 8.64
C ASN A 54 -7.86 14.47 7.69
N ILE A 55 -6.66 13.89 7.83
CA ILE A 55 -6.22 12.76 7.00
C ILE A 55 -7.06 11.52 7.30
N LEU A 56 -7.26 11.17 8.57
CA LEU A 56 -8.09 10.01 8.95
C LEU A 56 -9.51 10.11 8.43
N ARG A 57 -10.12 11.31 8.45
CA ARG A 57 -11.47 11.53 7.91
C ARG A 57 -11.50 11.31 6.39
N LYS A 58 -10.46 11.74 5.66
CA LYS A 58 -10.32 11.48 4.23
C LYS A 58 -10.15 9.98 3.96
N LEU A 59 -9.20 9.32 4.66
CA LEU A 59 -8.95 7.89 4.49
C LEU A 59 -10.17 7.03 4.85
N GLU A 60 -10.97 7.44 5.84
CA GLU A 60 -12.25 6.81 6.20
C GLU A 60 -13.29 6.97 5.09
N ALA A 61 -13.43 8.18 4.53
CA ALA A 61 -14.33 8.45 3.41
C ALA A 61 -13.94 7.68 2.14
N GLU A 62 -12.65 7.48 1.93
CA GLU A 62 -12.08 6.68 0.84
C GLU A 62 -12.01 5.18 1.15
N GLN A 63 -12.54 4.73 2.31
CA GLN A 63 -12.59 3.34 2.74
C GLN A 63 -11.22 2.66 2.92
N PHE A 64 -10.15 3.40 3.16
CA PHE A 64 -8.85 2.82 3.51
C PHE A 64 -8.74 2.46 5.00
N VAL A 65 -9.47 3.18 5.86
CA VAL A 65 -9.50 2.92 7.29
C VAL A 65 -10.94 2.81 7.79
N LEU A 66 -11.12 2.01 8.84
CA LEU A 66 -12.39 1.82 9.51
C LEU A 66 -12.32 2.34 10.95
N ARG A 67 -13.42 2.95 11.38
CA ARG A 67 -13.62 3.38 12.76
C ARG A 67 -14.09 2.20 13.59
N ARG A 68 -13.44 1.93 14.73
CA ARG A 68 -13.82 0.88 15.67
C ARG A 68 -14.69 1.42 16.80
N ALA A 69 -15.23 0.52 17.60
CA ALA A 69 -16.01 0.87 18.78
C ALA A 69 -15.18 1.72 19.75
N PRO A 70 -15.76 2.76 20.36
CA PRO A 70 -15.07 3.58 21.34
C PRO A 70 -14.55 2.75 22.51
N LYS A 71 -13.27 2.87 22.83
CA LYS A 71 -12.69 2.27 24.04
C LYS A 71 -12.79 3.29 25.18
N ARG A 72 -13.49 2.93 26.27
CA ARG A 72 -13.56 3.74 27.49
C ARG A 72 -12.28 3.56 28.28
N GLY A 73 -11.49 4.61 28.40
CA GLY A 73 -10.38 4.66 29.36
C GLY A 73 -10.86 4.90 30.79
N ARG A 74 -9.95 4.76 31.77
CA ARG A 74 -10.27 4.99 33.19
C ARG A 74 -10.70 6.43 33.49
N VAL A 75 -10.18 7.41 32.77
CA VAL A 75 -10.48 8.85 32.90
C VAL A 75 -10.38 9.50 31.51
N GLY A 76 -11.36 10.30 31.11
CA GLY A 76 -11.33 11.13 29.91
C GLY A 76 -12.35 10.76 28.83
N LYS A 77 -12.32 11.51 27.70
CA LYS A 77 -13.20 11.28 26.56
C LYS A 77 -12.90 9.90 25.93
N PRO A 78 -13.93 9.08 25.63
CA PRO A 78 -13.73 7.82 24.94
C PRO A 78 -12.90 8.00 23.66
N SER A 79 -11.87 7.19 23.50
CA SER A 79 -11.06 7.20 22.29
C SER A 79 -11.68 6.26 21.25
N VAL A 80 -11.73 6.71 20.01
CA VAL A 80 -12.23 5.92 18.88
C VAL A 80 -11.01 5.45 18.09
N PRO A 81 -10.67 4.15 18.16
CA PRO A 81 -9.55 3.63 17.40
C PRO A 81 -9.89 3.51 15.91
N MET A 82 -8.85 3.65 15.09
CA MET A 82 -8.88 3.44 13.65
C MET A 82 -8.07 2.18 13.31
N THR A 83 -8.54 1.42 12.33
CA THR A 83 -7.85 0.24 11.80
C THR A 83 -7.81 0.30 10.28
N LEU A 84 -6.90 -0.43 9.62
CA LEU A 84 -6.99 -0.60 8.17
C LEU A 84 -8.26 -1.34 7.80
N ASN A 85 -8.84 -0.97 6.67
CA ASN A 85 -9.88 -1.74 6.02
C ASN A 85 -9.22 -2.80 5.13
N PRO A 86 -9.31 -4.10 5.42
CA PRO A 86 -8.72 -5.13 4.56
C PRO A 86 -9.18 -5.00 3.11
N ASP A 87 -10.45 -4.65 2.91
CA ASP A 87 -11.06 -4.50 1.58
C ASP A 87 -10.81 -3.13 0.95
N GLY A 88 -10.00 -2.27 1.59
CA GLY A 88 -9.76 -0.89 1.13
C GLY A 88 -8.90 -0.79 -0.13
N ALA A 89 -8.02 -1.73 -0.37
CA ALA A 89 -7.18 -1.84 -1.57
C ALA A 89 -6.58 -3.23 -1.71
N LEU A 90 -6.25 -3.58 -2.95
CA LEU A 90 -5.44 -4.75 -3.29
C LEU A 90 -4.07 -4.29 -3.80
N SER A 91 -3.06 -5.10 -3.54
CA SER A 91 -1.73 -4.92 -4.08
C SER A 91 -1.22 -6.23 -4.68
N PHE A 92 -0.49 -6.11 -5.80
CA PHE A 92 0.22 -7.23 -6.40
C PHE A 92 1.70 -7.11 -6.12
N GLY A 93 2.32 -8.21 -5.69
CA GLY A 93 3.77 -8.34 -5.55
C GLY A 93 4.30 -9.31 -6.59
N LEU A 94 5.31 -8.90 -7.36
CA LEU A 94 6.01 -9.74 -8.31
C LEU A 94 7.48 -9.87 -7.90
N LYS A 95 7.92 -11.10 -7.69
CA LYS A 95 9.34 -11.41 -7.48
C LYS A 95 9.84 -12.17 -8.70
N ILE A 96 10.90 -11.66 -9.33
CA ILE A 96 11.55 -12.31 -10.46
C ILE A 96 12.87 -12.88 -9.97
N GLY A 97 12.98 -14.19 -9.99
CA GLY A 97 14.21 -14.94 -9.71
C GLY A 97 14.96 -15.26 -11.01
N ARG A 98 16.06 -15.99 -10.87
CA ARG A 98 16.90 -16.39 -12.03
C ARG A 98 16.19 -17.40 -12.96
N ARG A 99 15.26 -18.20 -12.44
CA ARG A 99 14.52 -19.23 -13.17
C ARG A 99 13.04 -19.32 -12.76
N SER A 100 12.53 -18.38 -11.98
CA SER A 100 11.15 -18.37 -11.53
C SER A 100 10.62 -16.96 -11.41
N ALA A 101 9.32 -16.82 -11.46
CA ALA A 101 8.61 -15.64 -11.02
C ALA A 101 7.50 -16.05 -10.06
N ASP A 102 7.36 -15.30 -8.99
CA ASP A 102 6.33 -15.48 -7.96
C ASP A 102 5.44 -14.24 -7.98
N LEU A 103 4.13 -14.43 -8.15
CA LEU A 103 3.12 -13.39 -8.12
C LEU A 103 2.23 -13.62 -6.91
N VAL A 104 1.97 -12.58 -6.13
CA VAL A 104 1.04 -12.62 -5.01
C VAL A 104 0.04 -11.48 -5.10
N VAL A 105 -1.17 -11.69 -4.60
CA VAL A 105 -2.14 -10.63 -4.33
C VAL A 105 -2.36 -10.54 -2.83
N MET A 106 -2.37 -9.32 -2.32
CA MET A 106 -2.54 -9.02 -0.89
C MET A 106 -3.60 -7.94 -0.71
N ASN A 107 -4.32 -8.02 0.41
CA ASN A 107 -5.20 -6.94 0.82
C ASN A 107 -4.43 -5.80 1.53
N LEU A 108 -5.12 -4.71 1.88
CA LEU A 108 -4.51 -3.55 2.53
C LEU A 108 -3.96 -3.88 3.93
N ALA A 109 -4.48 -4.90 4.61
CA ALA A 109 -3.97 -5.38 5.90
C ALA A 109 -2.68 -6.20 5.77
N GLY A 110 -2.27 -6.58 4.54
CA GLY A 110 -1.09 -7.38 4.27
C GLY A 110 -1.33 -8.89 4.28
N GLU A 111 -2.58 -9.33 4.29
CA GLU A 111 -2.92 -10.74 4.17
C GLU A 111 -2.79 -11.18 2.71
N VAL A 112 -2.09 -12.29 2.47
CA VAL A 112 -1.96 -12.90 1.14
C VAL A 112 -3.27 -13.60 0.81
N LEU A 113 -3.96 -13.09 -0.22
CA LEU A 113 -5.23 -13.63 -0.69
C LEU A 113 -5.01 -14.72 -1.73
N GLY A 114 -3.95 -14.62 -2.53
CA GLY A 114 -3.62 -15.62 -3.53
C GLY A 114 -2.17 -15.50 -3.99
N ALA A 115 -1.65 -16.58 -4.52
CA ALA A 115 -0.29 -16.65 -5.04
C ALA A 115 -0.23 -17.54 -6.27
N SER A 116 0.66 -17.22 -7.19
CA SER A 116 0.99 -18.01 -8.37
C SER A 116 2.50 -18.01 -8.56
N GLN A 117 3.04 -19.10 -9.09
CA GLN A 117 4.47 -19.24 -9.39
C GLN A 117 4.63 -19.88 -10.76
N THR A 118 5.64 -19.41 -11.50
CA THR A 118 6.07 -20.05 -12.75
C THR A 118 7.57 -20.19 -12.81
N THR A 119 8.04 -21.06 -13.69
CA THR A 119 9.47 -21.28 -13.92
C THR A 119 9.81 -21.02 -15.38
N PHE A 120 10.99 -20.43 -15.62
CA PHE A 120 11.52 -20.13 -16.94
C PHE A 120 12.89 -20.82 -17.12
N ARG A 121 13.22 -21.17 -18.33
CA ARG A 121 14.61 -21.52 -18.65
C ARG A 121 15.51 -20.29 -18.51
N TYR A 122 15.02 -19.15 -19.00
CA TYR A 122 15.56 -17.80 -18.82
C TYR A 122 14.39 -16.83 -18.74
N PRO A 123 14.36 -15.90 -17.77
CA PRO A 123 13.25 -14.94 -17.60
C PRO A 123 13.34 -13.85 -18.68
N MET A 124 12.85 -14.15 -19.88
CA MET A 124 12.74 -13.17 -20.95
C MET A 124 11.59 -12.17 -20.64
N PRO A 125 11.77 -10.87 -20.90
CA PRO A 125 10.77 -9.85 -20.56
C PRO A 125 9.36 -10.18 -21.07
N GLY A 126 9.22 -10.66 -22.31
CA GLY A 126 7.92 -11.01 -22.88
C GLY A 126 7.22 -12.15 -22.14
N GLU A 127 7.94 -13.19 -21.73
CA GLU A 127 7.39 -14.32 -20.97
C GLU A 127 6.98 -13.87 -19.54
N VAL A 128 7.81 -13.03 -18.91
CA VAL A 128 7.51 -12.51 -17.57
C VAL A 128 6.30 -11.58 -17.60
N PHE A 129 6.19 -10.69 -18.59
CA PHE A 129 5.03 -9.82 -18.73
C PHE A 129 3.75 -10.58 -19.10
N GLY A 130 3.86 -11.61 -19.94
CA GLY A 130 2.74 -12.52 -20.23
C GLY A 130 2.24 -13.20 -18.97
N TYR A 131 3.14 -13.83 -18.21
CA TYR A 131 2.80 -14.44 -16.93
C TYR A 131 2.18 -13.45 -15.93
N LEU A 132 2.70 -12.23 -15.86
CA LEU A 132 2.15 -11.19 -14.98
C LEU A 132 0.71 -10.84 -15.37
N ALA A 133 0.46 -10.60 -16.65
CA ALA A 133 -0.87 -10.23 -17.14
C ALA A 133 -1.90 -11.34 -16.90
N ASP A 134 -1.55 -12.58 -17.27
CA ASP A 134 -2.44 -13.74 -17.09
C ASP A 134 -2.65 -14.06 -15.61
N GLY A 135 -1.58 -14.08 -14.82
CA GLY A 135 -1.64 -14.35 -13.39
C GLY A 135 -2.41 -13.29 -12.60
N MET A 136 -2.30 -12.02 -12.96
CA MET A 136 -3.12 -10.97 -12.36
C MET A 136 -4.60 -11.18 -12.69
N ALA A 137 -4.93 -11.49 -13.95
CA ALA A 137 -6.30 -11.74 -14.36
C ALA A 137 -6.91 -12.94 -13.62
N ASP A 138 -6.16 -14.04 -13.50
CA ASP A 138 -6.60 -15.25 -12.80
C ASP A 138 -6.81 -15.01 -11.30
N LEU A 139 -5.84 -14.35 -10.65
CA LEU A 139 -5.94 -14.04 -9.21
C LEU A 139 -7.11 -13.09 -8.92
N VAL A 140 -7.38 -12.15 -9.83
CA VAL A 140 -8.54 -11.27 -9.74
C VAL A 140 -9.84 -12.06 -9.88
N GLN A 141 -9.96 -12.90 -10.91
CA GLN A 141 -11.19 -13.67 -11.16
C GLN A 141 -11.52 -14.62 -10.01
N HIS A 142 -10.52 -15.27 -9.40
CA HIS A 142 -10.72 -16.15 -8.25
C HIS A 142 -11.21 -15.42 -7.01
N HIS A 143 -10.80 -14.15 -6.83
CA HIS A 143 -11.22 -13.34 -5.69
C HIS A 143 -12.38 -12.39 -6.02
N ALA A 144 -12.67 -12.13 -7.31
CA ALA A 144 -13.79 -11.30 -7.75
C ALA A 144 -15.17 -11.99 -7.64
N ALA A 145 -15.22 -13.28 -7.28
CA ALA A 145 -16.48 -13.95 -6.98
C ALA A 145 -17.22 -13.32 -5.77
N GLU A 146 -16.55 -12.49 -4.99
CA GLU A 146 -17.15 -11.56 -4.06
C GLU A 146 -17.22 -10.18 -4.75
N ASP A 147 -18.39 -9.74 -5.15
CA ASP A 147 -18.75 -8.50 -5.94
C ASP A 147 -17.99 -7.21 -5.60
N ARG A 148 -17.31 -7.14 -4.46
CA ARG A 148 -16.55 -5.99 -3.98
C ARG A 148 -15.16 -5.83 -4.61
N LEU A 149 -14.49 -6.92 -4.97
CA LEU A 149 -13.11 -6.87 -5.42
C LEU A 149 -12.99 -6.34 -6.85
N THR A 150 -13.97 -6.61 -7.70
CA THR A 150 -14.00 -6.13 -9.09
C THR A 150 -14.06 -4.60 -9.15
N GLN A 151 -14.83 -3.95 -8.27
CA GLN A 151 -14.93 -2.49 -8.21
C GLN A 151 -13.63 -1.85 -7.70
N LEU A 152 -12.95 -2.47 -6.71
CA LEU A 152 -11.69 -1.99 -6.16
C LEU A 152 -10.52 -2.09 -7.15
N LEU A 153 -10.52 -3.11 -8.00
CA LEU A 153 -9.49 -3.32 -9.01
C LEU A 153 -9.50 -2.27 -10.11
N ILE A 154 -10.68 -1.81 -10.50
CA ILE A 154 -10.82 -0.76 -11.54
C ILE A 154 -10.30 0.58 -11.03
N ASP A 155 -10.51 0.87 -9.73
CA ASP A 155 -10.21 2.20 -9.18
C ASP A 155 -8.82 2.31 -8.51
N ARG A 156 -8.19 1.21 -8.08
CA ARG A 156 -7.06 1.29 -7.14
C ARG A 156 -5.98 0.21 -7.25
N VAL A 157 -5.56 -0.14 -8.45
CA VAL A 157 -4.38 -1.01 -8.62
C VAL A 157 -3.10 -0.23 -8.30
N TRP A 158 -2.45 -0.57 -7.19
CA TRP A 158 -1.10 -0.09 -6.87
C TRP A 158 -0.08 -1.14 -7.30
N ILE A 159 0.70 -0.84 -8.33
CA ILE A 159 1.84 -1.68 -8.73
C ILE A 159 3.06 -1.17 -7.97
N GLU A 160 3.44 -1.85 -6.91
CA GLU A 160 4.71 -1.60 -6.24
C GLU A 160 5.77 -2.52 -6.85
N ALA A 161 6.69 -1.97 -7.62
CA ALA A 161 7.84 -2.70 -8.11
C ALA A 161 8.76 -3.05 -6.94
N LEU A 162 8.73 -4.31 -6.49
CA LEU A 162 9.68 -4.83 -5.51
C LEU A 162 11.09 -4.71 -6.09
N HIS A 163 11.96 -4.01 -5.38
CA HIS A 163 13.37 -3.85 -5.70
C HIS A 163 14.01 -5.23 -5.92
N LEU A 164 14.60 -5.40 -7.10
CA LEU A 164 15.57 -6.47 -7.37
C LEU A 164 16.67 -6.40 -6.30
N HIS A 165 16.63 -7.31 -5.35
CA HIS A 165 17.70 -7.45 -4.37
C HIS A 165 18.91 -8.04 -5.11
N ARG A 166 19.76 -7.17 -5.65
CA ARG A 166 21.09 -7.50 -6.14
C ARG A 166 21.91 -7.85 -4.90
N GLN A 167 22.04 -9.12 -4.59
CA GLN A 167 23.11 -9.56 -3.70
C GLN A 167 24.44 -9.17 -4.35
N PRO A 168 25.33 -8.47 -3.65
CA PRO A 168 26.67 -8.29 -4.16
C PRO A 168 27.30 -9.69 -4.30
N ASP A 169 27.82 -9.99 -5.49
CA ASP A 169 28.69 -11.14 -5.71
C ASP A 169 29.88 -11.01 -4.75
N ASP A 170 29.85 -11.80 -3.69
CA ASP A 170 31.06 -12.04 -2.90
C ASP A 170 32.04 -12.78 -3.80
N GLY A 171 32.88 -11.98 -4.45
CA GLY A 171 33.98 -12.48 -5.27
C GLY A 171 34.97 -13.25 -4.39
N VAL A 172 34.79 -14.55 -4.33
CA VAL A 172 35.87 -15.44 -3.91
C VAL A 172 36.71 -15.78 -5.15
N ILE A 173 37.68 -14.92 -5.40
CA ILE A 173 38.85 -15.30 -6.22
C ILE A 173 39.66 -16.19 -5.31
N SER A 174 39.59 -17.49 -5.51
CA SER A 174 40.56 -18.44 -4.98
C SER A 174 41.65 -18.68 -6.02
N LYS A 175 42.86 -18.47 -5.57
CA LYS A 175 44.11 -18.75 -6.30
C LYS A 175 44.26 -20.24 -6.59
#